data_0d3bde3f8e3427fcf1be498b8f8582d4
#
_entry.id   0d3bde3f8e3427fcf1be498b8f8582d4
#
_cell.length_a   1.000
_cell.length_b   1.000
_cell.length_c   1.000
_cell.angle_alpha   90.00
_cell.angle_beta   90.00
_cell.angle_gamma   90.00
#
_symmetry.space_group_name_H-M   'P 1'
#
loop_
_entity.id
_entity.type
_entity.pdbx_description
1 polymer ?
#
loop_
_entity_poly.entity_id
_entity_poly.type
_entity_poly.pdbx_seq_one_letter_code
_entity_poly.pdbx_strand_id
1 'polypeptide(L)'
;DLIMEVIKNPGIRPAMFVPTHINRKNPKLLEQVFELAKCGGMVDATCRKDVNPDSENMSAADFAMLAKENDLLDHVTFSSDAGGSLPEWNGDHSRITGMGIGTPETLMFELRNLVQKKHLPLEEALLPLTSNPARIYGLEGRKGAIRKEADADILVLESDGLEIRDVISRGRLVVRRGEVIKKGYFE
;
A
#
# COMPACT_ATOMS: atom_id res chain seq x y z
N ASP A 1 1.93 -21.29 -3.57
CA ASP A 1 1.46 -22.56 -4.15
C ASP A 1 0.00 -22.85 -3.79
N LEU A 2 -0.39 -22.78 -2.49
CA LEU A 2 -1.75 -23.14 -2.06
C LEU A 2 -2.85 -22.26 -2.69
N ILE A 3 -2.65 -20.93 -2.78
CA ILE A 3 -3.63 -20.05 -3.42
C ILE A 3 -3.79 -20.40 -4.90
N MET A 4 -2.69 -20.60 -5.60
CA MET A 4 -2.69 -20.96 -7.02
C MET A 4 -3.34 -22.33 -7.28
N GLU A 5 -3.27 -23.24 -6.33
CA GLU A 5 -3.99 -24.51 -6.39
C GLU A 5 -5.50 -24.35 -6.18
N VAL A 6 -5.87 -23.56 -5.18
CA VAL A 6 -7.28 -23.33 -4.80
C VAL A 6 -8.05 -22.59 -5.89
N ILE A 7 -7.46 -21.58 -6.55
CA ILE A 7 -8.13 -20.83 -7.63
C ILE A 7 -8.34 -21.64 -8.92
N LYS A 8 -7.76 -22.83 -9.05
CA LYS A 8 -8.11 -23.76 -10.15
C LYS A 8 -9.54 -24.30 -10.04
N ASN A 9 -10.12 -24.22 -8.82
CA ASN A 9 -11.52 -24.58 -8.61
C ASN A 9 -12.42 -23.47 -9.20
N PRO A 10 -13.30 -23.75 -10.19
CA PRO A 10 -14.12 -22.75 -10.85
C PRO A 10 -15.13 -22.05 -9.93
N GLY A 11 -15.38 -22.58 -8.73
CA GLY A 11 -16.20 -21.94 -7.70
C GLY A 11 -15.46 -20.87 -6.87
N ILE A 12 -14.16 -20.76 -7.01
CA ILE A 12 -13.32 -19.83 -6.24
C ILE A 12 -12.84 -18.69 -7.15
N ARG A 13 -13.25 -17.47 -6.84
CA ARG A 13 -12.80 -16.29 -7.61
C ARG A 13 -11.45 -15.81 -7.08
N PRO A 14 -10.44 -15.56 -7.94
CA PRO A 14 -9.13 -15.03 -7.54
C PRO A 14 -9.23 -13.74 -6.72
N ALA A 15 -10.20 -12.87 -7.02
CA ALA A 15 -10.48 -11.63 -6.27
C ALA A 15 -10.86 -11.83 -4.78
N MET A 16 -11.08 -13.07 -4.33
CA MET A 16 -11.28 -13.39 -2.91
C MET A 16 -9.95 -13.39 -2.12
N PHE A 17 -8.82 -13.39 -2.80
CA PHE A 17 -7.50 -13.44 -2.18
C PHE A 17 -6.78 -12.11 -2.35
N VAL A 18 -6.22 -11.65 -1.24
CA VAL A 18 -5.33 -10.48 -1.19
C VAL A 18 -4.12 -10.86 -0.32
N PRO A 19 -3.17 -11.67 -0.85
CA PRO A 19 -1.97 -11.99 -0.11
C PRO A 19 -1.20 -10.71 0.20
N THR A 20 -0.79 -10.57 1.45
CA THR A 20 -0.01 -9.43 1.95
C THR A 20 1.46 -9.80 2.13
N HIS A 21 2.33 -8.80 2.33
CA HIS A 21 3.79 -8.94 2.52
C HIS A 21 4.50 -9.62 1.34
N ILE A 22 3.98 -9.38 0.11
CA ILE A 22 4.49 -10.08 -1.08
C ILE A 22 5.72 -9.40 -1.71
N ASN A 23 6.09 -8.21 -1.26
CA ASN A 23 7.21 -7.44 -1.80
C ASN A 23 8.56 -8.00 -1.33
N ARG A 24 8.91 -9.17 -1.85
CA ARG A 24 10.16 -9.90 -1.57
C ARG A 24 10.92 -10.23 -2.85
N LYS A 25 12.25 -10.24 -2.77
CA LYS A 25 13.16 -10.58 -3.87
C LYS A 25 13.23 -12.11 -4.10
N ASN A 26 12.07 -12.75 -4.18
CA ASN A 26 11.94 -14.18 -4.43
C ASN A 26 11.27 -14.41 -5.79
N PRO A 27 12.00 -14.88 -6.82
CA PRO A 27 11.48 -15.01 -8.18
C PRO A 27 10.22 -15.88 -8.27
N LYS A 28 10.19 -17.00 -7.53
CA LYS A 28 9.02 -17.91 -7.53
C LYS A 28 7.79 -17.24 -6.90
N LEU A 29 7.98 -16.46 -5.83
CA LEU A 29 6.88 -15.71 -5.22
C LEU A 29 6.36 -14.64 -6.17
N LEU A 30 7.24 -13.89 -6.82
CA LEU A 30 6.87 -12.86 -7.79
C LEU A 30 6.10 -13.42 -8.97
N GLU A 31 6.54 -14.55 -9.53
CA GLU A 31 5.83 -15.26 -10.60
C GLU A 31 4.39 -15.60 -10.17
N GLN A 32 4.20 -16.22 -9.01
CA GLN A 32 2.88 -16.61 -8.50
C GLN A 32 1.99 -15.41 -8.17
N VAL A 33 2.57 -14.35 -7.64
CA VAL A 33 1.88 -13.09 -7.32
C VAL A 33 1.35 -12.44 -8.59
N PHE A 34 2.17 -12.37 -9.64
CA PHE A 34 1.75 -11.80 -10.93
C PHE A 34 0.76 -12.72 -11.66
N GLU A 35 0.89 -14.03 -11.55
CA GLU A 35 -0.09 -14.97 -12.08
C GLU A 35 -1.46 -14.79 -11.39
N LEU A 36 -1.50 -14.66 -10.06
CA LEU A 36 -2.72 -14.37 -9.32
C LEU A 36 -3.35 -13.06 -9.78
N ALA A 37 -2.55 -11.99 -9.94
CA ALA A 37 -3.03 -10.70 -10.41
C ALA A 37 -3.61 -10.78 -11.83
N LYS A 38 -2.95 -11.49 -12.76
CA LYS A 38 -3.44 -11.75 -14.13
C LYS A 38 -4.77 -12.51 -14.15
N CYS A 39 -5.01 -13.35 -13.15
CA CYS A 39 -6.30 -14.04 -12.98
C CYS A 39 -7.38 -13.16 -12.31
N GLY A 40 -7.10 -11.89 -12.02
CA GLY A 40 -8.04 -10.95 -11.39
C GLY A 40 -8.00 -10.91 -9.86
N GLY A 41 -6.98 -11.53 -9.24
CA GLY A 41 -6.67 -11.36 -7.82
C GLY A 41 -6.04 -10.01 -7.54
N MET A 42 -5.96 -9.65 -6.26
CA MET A 42 -5.26 -8.46 -5.78
C MET A 42 -4.10 -8.88 -4.90
N VAL A 43 -3.09 -8.04 -4.80
CA VAL A 43 -1.86 -8.32 -4.04
C VAL A 43 -1.45 -7.11 -3.22
N ASP A 44 -0.93 -7.33 -2.01
CA ASP A 44 -0.66 -6.24 -1.09
C ASP A 44 0.82 -6.15 -0.72
N ALA A 45 1.44 -5.02 -1.03
CA ALA A 45 2.80 -4.69 -0.67
C ALA A 45 2.85 -3.88 0.62
N THR A 46 3.66 -4.33 1.58
CA THR A 46 3.83 -3.65 2.86
C THR A 46 4.83 -2.51 2.74
N CYS A 47 4.40 -1.31 3.12
CA CYS A 47 5.20 -0.10 3.12
C CYS A 47 6.17 -0.09 4.32
N ARG A 48 7.44 0.21 4.05
CA ARG A 48 8.50 0.30 5.08
C ARG A 48 9.45 1.44 4.76
N LYS A 49 9.93 2.14 5.79
CA LYS A 49 10.93 3.21 5.62
C LYS A 49 12.33 2.66 5.39
N ASP A 50 12.66 1.58 6.08
CA ASP A 50 14.00 1.00 6.11
C ASP A 50 13.99 -0.39 5.48
N VAL A 51 14.20 -0.44 4.16
CA VAL A 51 14.44 -1.69 3.45
C VAL A 51 15.94 -1.82 3.25
N ASN A 52 16.57 -2.74 3.99
CA ASN A 52 17.99 -3.07 3.78
C ASN A 52 18.16 -3.62 2.35
N PRO A 53 19.05 -3.02 1.52
CA PRO A 53 19.32 -3.49 0.15
C PRO A 53 19.74 -4.96 0.07
N ASP A 54 20.41 -5.48 1.10
CA ASP A 54 20.91 -6.85 1.18
C ASP A 54 19.84 -7.85 1.70
N SER A 55 18.69 -7.36 2.15
CA SER A 55 17.60 -8.22 2.62
C SER A 55 16.81 -8.82 1.46
N GLU A 56 16.04 -9.86 1.78
CA GLU A 56 15.07 -10.45 0.83
C GLU A 56 13.88 -9.54 0.54
N ASN A 57 13.69 -8.47 1.31
CA ASN A 57 12.60 -7.53 1.12
C ASN A 57 12.96 -6.50 0.02
N MET A 58 11.93 -6.01 -0.67
CA MET A 58 12.00 -4.84 -1.53
C MET A 58 11.02 -3.78 -1.03
N SER A 59 11.23 -2.52 -1.40
CA SER A 59 10.28 -1.45 -1.09
C SER A 59 8.94 -1.70 -1.79
N ALA A 60 7.86 -1.15 -1.23
CA ALA A 60 6.57 -1.21 -1.91
C ALA A 60 6.60 -0.44 -3.25
N ALA A 61 7.39 0.64 -3.32
CA ALA A 61 7.61 1.37 -4.56
C ALA A 61 8.31 0.53 -5.63
N ASP A 62 9.38 -0.23 -5.28
CA ASP A 62 10.04 -1.11 -6.25
C ASP A 62 9.10 -2.20 -6.74
N PHE A 63 8.31 -2.80 -5.84
CA PHE A 63 7.31 -3.78 -6.22
C PHE A 63 6.25 -3.21 -7.17
N ALA A 64 5.74 -2.00 -6.89
CA ALA A 64 4.77 -1.34 -7.74
C ALA A 64 5.33 -1.04 -9.14
N MET A 65 6.62 -0.68 -9.25
CA MET A 65 7.27 -0.50 -10.56
C MET A 65 7.37 -1.82 -11.32
N LEU A 66 7.72 -2.92 -10.67
CA LEU A 66 7.70 -4.26 -11.29
C LEU A 66 6.29 -4.66 -11.74
N ALA A 67 5.26 -4.35 -10.94
CA ALA A 67 3.88 -4.60 -11.33
C ALA A 67 3.46 -3.75 -12.54
N LYS A 68 3.88 -2.47 -12.58
CA LYS A 68 3.64 -1.59 -13.74
C LYS A 68 4.30 -2.13 -15.01
N GLU A 69 5.52 -2.60 -14.94
CA GLU A 69 6.23 -3.22 -16.10
C GLU A 69 5.51 -4.46 -16.65
N ASN A 70 4.63 -5.07 -15.84
CA ASN A 70 3.79 -6.22 -16.21
C ASN A 70 2.32 -5.84 -16.46
N ASP A 71 1.96 -4.55 -16.55
CA ASP A 71 0.59 -4.05 -16.71
C ASP A 71 -0.37 -4.47 -15.58
N LEU A 72 0.14 -4.58 -14.33
CA LEU A 72 -0.59 -5.08 -13.18
C LEU A 72 -0.67 -4.09 -12.00
N LEU A 73 -0.33 -2.80 -12.22
CA LEU A 73 -0.32 -1.80 -11.15
C LEU A 73 -1.71 -1.62 -10.52
N ASP A 74 -2.76 -1.77 -11.29
CA ASP A 74 -4.15 -1.70 -10.82
C ASP A 74 -4.58 -2.89 -9.96
N HIS A 75 -3.76 -3.93 -9.87
CA HIS A 75 -3.92 -5.09 -8.99
C HIS A 75 -3.12 -5.00 -7.68
N VAL A 76 -2.38 -3.91 -7.46
CA VAL A 76 -1.54 -3.72 -6.27
C VAL A 76 -2.22 -2.82 -5.26
N THR A 77 -2.14 -3.18 -3.99
CA THR A 77 -2.44 -2.30 -2.86
C THR A 77 -1.24 -2.11 -1.96
N PHE A 78 -1.23 -1.02 -1.23
CA PHE A 78 -0.26 -0.72 -0.21
C PHE A 78 -0.90 -0.78 1.17
N SER A 79 -0.23 -1.44 2.11
CA SER A 79 -0.56 -1.40 3.53
C SER A 79 0.64 -0.95 4.37
N SER A 80 0.37 -0.37 5.53
CA SER A 80 1.42 0.11 6.44
C SER A 80 1.82 -0.92 7.48
N ASP A 81 1.04 -1.98 7.65
CA ASP A 81 1.17 -2.90 8.79
C ASP A 81 1.15 -2.15 10.14
N ALA A 82 0.42 -1.02 10.21
CA ALA A 82 0.35 -0.17 11.39
C ALA A 82 -0.24 -0.90 12.58
N GLY A 83 0.43 -0.79 13.74
CA GLY A 83 0.11 -1.55 14.95
C GLY A 83 0.71 -2.96 14.96
N GLY A 84 1.28 -3.43 13.85
CA GLY A 84 2.01 -4.69 13.77
C GLY A 84 3.36 -4.60 14.48
N SER A 85 3.81 -5.72 15.02
CA SER A 85 5.12 -5.83 15.68
C SER A 85 6.24 -5.88 14.65
N LEU A 86 7.22 -5.01 14.80
CA LEU A 86 8.43 -4.96 13.97
C LEU A 86 9.63 -5.40 14.82
N PRO A 87 10.10 -6.67 14.68
CA PRO A 87 11.27 -7.10 15.42
C PRO A 87 12.54 -6.38 14.91
N GLU A 88 13.29 -5.84 15.86
CA GLU A 88 14.62 -5.28 15.60
C GLU A 88 15.64 -6.40 15.83
N TRP A 89 16.47 -6.64 14.84
CA TRP A 89 17.48 -7.69 14.88
C TRP A 89 18.86 -7.14 15.12
N ASN A 90 19.74 -7.92 15.74
CA ASN A 90 21.18 -7.62 15.74
C ASN A 90 21.77 -7.72 14.33
N GLY A 91 23.02 -7.27 14.15
CA GLY A 91 23.65 -7.15 12.84
C GLY A 91 23.75 -8.44 12.01
N ASP A 92 23.75 -9.61 12.63
CA ASP A 92 23.78 -10.92 11.98
C ASP A 92 22.42 -11.62 11.92
N HIS A 93 21.36 -10.92 12.32
CA HIS A 93 19.97 -11.43 12.37
C HIS A 93 19.78 -12.70 13.23
N SER A 94 20.69 -13.00 14.18
CA SER A 94 20.62 -14.18 15.04
C SER A 94 19.73 -13.98 16.27
N ARG A 95 19.51 -12.73 16.69
CA ARG A 95 18.77 -12.40 17.90
C ARG A 95 17.95 -11.12 17.73
N ILE A 96 16.72 -11.13 18.26
CA ILE A 96 15.89 -9.92 18.41
C ILE A 96 16.47 -9.08 19.56
N THR A 97 16.77 -7.82 19.29
CA THR A 97 17.32 -6.84 20.23
C THR A 97 16.29 -5.84 20.73
N GLY A 98 15.19 -5.69 20.01
CA GLY A 98 14.10 -4.78 20.32
C GLY A 98 12.83 -5.12 19.57
N MET A 99 11.78 -4.38 19.86
CA MET A 99 10.49 -4.49 19.20
C MET A 99 9.94 -3.10 18.89
N GLY A 100 9.83 -2.79 17.62
CA GLY A 100 9.16 -1.60 17.13
C GLY A 100 7.68 -1.86 16.82
N ILE A 101 6.98 -0.81 16.43
CA ILE A 101 5.58 -0.85 16.00
C ILE A 101 5.48 -0.19 14.63
N GLY A 102 4.81 -0.85 13.69
CA GLY A 102 4.51 -0.29 12.37
C GLY A 102 3.66 0.98 12.47
N THR A 103 3.95 1.97 11.64
CA THR A 103 3.24 3.26 11.64
C THR A 103 2.64 3.58 10.26
N PRO A 104 1.51 4.31 10.19
CA PRO A 104 0.83 4.62 8.93
C PRO A 104 1.61 5.58 8.02
N GLU A 105 2.61 6.30 8.55
CA GLU A 105 3.42 7.26 7.78
C GLU A 105 4.21 6.60 6.64
N THR A 106 4.43 5.29 6.72
CA THR A 106 5.09 4.52 5.66
C THR A 106 4.34 4.57 4.33
N LEU A 107 3.02 4.75 4.35
CA LEU A 107 2.21 4.93 3.13
C LEU A 107 2.61 6.18 2.37
N MET A 108 2.72 7.32 3.07
CA MET A 108 3.15 8.58 2.45
C MET A 108 4.63 8.56 2.04
N PHE A 109 5.46 7.82 2.78
CA PHE A 109 6.86 7.63 2.43
C PHE A 109 6.99 6.91 1.08
N GLU A 110 6.25 5.81 0.87
CA GLU A 110 6.29 5.07 -0.39
C GLU A 110 5.61 5.82 -1.56
N LEU A 111 4.57 6.60 -1.30
CA LEU A 111 4.01 7.51 -2.31
C LEU A 111 5.08 8.49 -2.82
N ARG A 112 5.84 9.13 -1.90
CA ARG A 112 6.93 10.03 -2.29
C ARG A 112 8.04 9.30 -3.05
N ASN A 113 8.37 8.07 -2.66
CA ASN A 113 9.33 7.25 -3.38
C ASN A 113 8.87 6.99 -4.83
N LEU A 114 7.60 6.63 -5.04
CA LEU A 114 7.04 6.43 -6.38
C LEU A 114 7.13 7.71 -7.23
N VAL A 115 6.68 8.83 -6.70
CA VAL A 115 6.62 10.08 -7.48
C VAL A 115 8.01 10.71 -7.66
N GLN A 116 8.78 10.87 -6.57
CA GLN A 116 10.01 11.66 -6.59
C GLN A 116 11.23 10.86 -7.02
N LYS A 117 11.33 9.57 -6.66
CA LYS A 117 12.49 8.74 -6.99
C LYS A 117 12.26 7.83 -8.19
N LYS A 118 11.06 7.30 -8.36
CA LYS A 118 10.72 6.44 -9.51
C LYS A 118 10.10 7.20 -10.67
N HIS A 119 9.77 8.49 -10.49
CA HIS A 119 9.17 9.37 -11.49
C HIS A 119 7.85 8.82 -12.05
N LEU A 120 7.11 8.08 -11.23
CA LEU A 120 5.78 7.62 -11.59
C LEU A 120 4.81 8.82 -11.53
N PRO A 121 3.93 9.04 -12.54
CA PRO A 121 2.89 10.05 -12.48
C PRO A 121 2.05 9.91 -11.20
N LEU A 122 1.68 11.05 -10.58
CA LEU A 122 0.96 11.03 -9.30
C LEU A 122 -0.35 10.23 -9.37
N GLU A 123 -1.07 10.35 -10.46
CA GLU A 123 -2.33 9.64 -10.70
C GLU A 123 -2.14 8.11 -10.63
N GLU A 124 -1.06 7.61 -11.20
CA GLU A 124 -0.72 6.19 -11.15
C GLU A 124 -0.18 5.80 -9.77
N ALA A 125 0.66 6.62 -9.15
CA ALA A 125 1.22 6.38 -7.83
C ALA A 125 0.15 6.32 -6.72
N LEU A 126 -1.00 6.95 -6.93
CA LEU A 126 -2.12 6.94 -6.01
C LEU A 126 -2.97 5.65 -6.11
N LEU A 127 -2.93 4.91 -7.21
CA LEU A 127 -3.76 3.71 -7.39
C LEU A 127 -3.66 2.72 -6.22
N PRO A 128 -2.46 2.31 -5.78
CA PRO A 128 -2.30 1.36 -4.68
C PRO A 128 -2.81 1.86 -3.32
N LEU A 129 -3.02 3.16 -3.17
CA LEU A 129 -3.42 3.81 -1.92
C LEU A 129 -4.89 4.25 -1.89
N THR A 130 -5.56 4.30 -3.04
CA THR A 130 -6.88 4.90 -3.17
C THR A 130 -7.89 3.99 -3.88
N SER A 131 -7.91 3.97 -5.20
CA SER A 131 -8.91 3.24 -5.99
C SER A 131 -8.76 1.72 -5.87
N ASN A 132 -7.54 1.19 -5.81
CA ASN A 132 -7.33 -0.25 -5.70
C ASN A 132 -7.86 -0.81 -4.36
N PRO A 133 -7.51 -0.26 -3.17
CA PRO A 133 -8.13 -0.70 -1.93
C PRO A 133 -9.65 -0.46 -1.90
N ALA A 134 -10.16 0.64 -2.48
CA ALA A 134 -11.59 0.85 -2.56
C ALA A 134 -12.30 -0.28 -3.32
N ARG A 135 -11.69 -0.78 -4.40
CA ARG A 135 -12.20 -1.92 -5.19
C ARG A 135 -12.23 -3.20 -4.37
N ILE A 136 -11.16 -3.53 -3.64
CA ILE A 136 -11.10 -4.73 -2.79
C ILE A 136 -12.24 -4.76 -1.77
N TYR A 137 -12.49 -3.62 -1.14
CA TYR A 137 -13.50 -3.50 -0.08
C TYR A 137 -14.91 -3.20 -0.58
N GLY A 138 -15.16 -3.23 -1.91
CA GLY A 138 -16.47 -2.92 -2.49
C GLY A 138 -16.92 -1.47 -2.21
N LEU A 139 -15.98 -0.56 -2.06
CA LEU A 139 -16.22 0.85 -1.77
C LEU A 139 -16.14 1.73 -3.02
N GLU A 140 -15.98 1.13 -4.19
CA GLU A 140 -16.02 1.86 -5.46
C GLU A 140 -17.30 2.68 -5.55
N GLY A 141 -17.14 3.91 -5.98
CA GLY A 141 -18.27 4.82 -6.00
C GLY A 141 -18.40 5.71 -4.78
N ARG A 142 -17.96 5.24 -3.65
CA ARG A 142 -17.95 6.00 -2.40
C ARG A 142 -16.57 6.53 -2.02
N LYS A 143 -15.53 5.74 -2.26
CA LYS A 143 -14.14 6.00 -1.83
C LYS A 143 -13.16 5.83 -3.00
N GLY A 144 -11.94 6.27 -2.79
CA GLY A 144 -10.82 6.03 -3.70
C GLY A 144 -10.73 6.99 -4.89
N ALA A 145 -11.71 7.86 -5.09
CA ALA A 145 -11.68 8.87 -6.16
C ALA A 145 -12.48 10.11 -5.78
N ILE A 146 -12.07 11.27 -6.29
CA ILE A 146 -12.83 12.52 -6.17
C ILE A 146 -13.85 12.55 -7.30
N ARG A 147 -15.12 12.35 -6.94
CA ARG A 147 -16.23 12.37 -7.90
C ARG A 147 -17.53 12.79 -7.24
N LYS A 148 -18.51 13.19 -8.05
CA LYS A 148 -19.86 13.50 -7.57
C LYS A 148 -20.45 12.29 -6.82
N GLU A 149 -21.08 12.54 -5.68
CA GLU A 149 -21.74 11.56 -4.80
C GLU A 149 -20.79 10.63 -4.02
N ALA A 150 -19.46 10.77 -4.19
CA ALA A 150 -18.51 10.12 -3.31
C ALA A 150 -18.43 10.82 -1.94
N ASP A 151 -18.00 10.06 -0.93
CA ASP A 151 -17.69 10.62 0.39
C ASP A 151 -16.53 11.64 0.23
N ALA A 152 -16.67 12.80 0.84
CA ALA A 152 -15.63 13.83 0.82
C ALA A 152 -14.52 13.51 1.83
N ASP A 153 -13.72 12.48 1.50
CA ASP A 153 -12.47 12.13 2.18
C ASP A 153 -11.32 12.56 1.28
N ILE A 154 -10.70 13.69 1.60
CA ILE A 154 -9.77 14.37 0.72
C ILE A 154 -8.50 14.73 1.48
N LEU A 155 -7.35 14.40 0.90
CA LEU A 155 -6.05 14.94 1.30
C LEU A 155 -5.67 16.08 0.38
N VAL A 156 -5.22 17.19 0.95
CA VAL A 156 -4.57 18.27 0.22
C VAL A 156 -3.10 18.20 0.55
N LEU A 157 -2.29 18.01 -0.47
CA LEU A 157 -0.83 17.87 -0.37
C LEU A 157 -0.14 19.13 -0.88
N GLU A 158 1.01 19.46 -0.30
CA GLU A 158 1.90 20.47 -0.87
C GLU A 158 2.53 19.94 -2.18
N SER A 159 2.69 20.81 -3.18
CA SER A 159 3.16 20.39 -4.51
C SER A 159 4.59 19.85 -4.51
N ASP A 160 5.45 20.43 -3.69
CA ASP A 160 6.90 20.21 -3.80
C ASP A 160 7.35 18.96 -3.04
N GLY A 161 6.78 18.70 -1.86
CA GLY A 161 7.19 17.59 -0.98
C GLY A 161 6.13 16.51 -0.80
N LEU A 162 4.92 16.69 -1.33
CA LEU A 162 3.76 15.85 -1.03
C LEU A 162 3.49 15.74 0.47
N GLU A 163 3.77 16.83 1.22
CA GLU A 163 3.44 16.91 2.63
C GLU A 163 1.92 17.12 2.80
N ILE A 164 1.33 16.46 3.81
CA ILE A 164 -0.10 16.61 4.10
C ILE A 164 -0.33 18.01 4.67
N ARG A 165 -1.03 18.85 3.92
CA ARG A 165 -1.41 20.19 4.35
C ARG A 165 -2.76 20.19 5.04
N ASP A 166 -3.79 19.63 4.41
CA ASP A 166 -5.13 19.59 4.98
C ASP A 166 -5.72 18.19 4.82
N VAL A 167 -6.55 17.78 5.79
CA VAL A 167 -7.30 16.53 5.74
C VAL A 167 -8.77 16.83 5.94
N ILE A 168 -9.58 16.38 5.00
CA ILE A 168 -11.04 16.44 5.06
C ILE A 168 -11.53 14.99 5.21
N SER A 169 -12.32 14.73 6.24
CA SER A 169 -12.94 13.43 6.49
C SER A 169 -14.46 13.59 6.55
N ARG A 170 -15.16 12.89 5.67
CA ARG A 170 -16.62 13.00 5.50
C ARG A 170 -17.10 14.45 5.41
N GLY A 171 -16.43 15.25 4.59
CA GLY A 171 -16.74 16.66 4.40
C GLY A 171 -16.37 17.60 5.57
N ARG A 172 -15.67 17.10 6.60
CA ARG A 172 -15.23 17.89 7.75
C ARG A 172 -13.72 18.05 7.74
N LEU A 173 -13.25 19.27 7.86
CA LEU A 173 -11.83 19.56 8.01
C LEU A 173 -11.37 19.04 9.40
N VAL A 174 -10.36 18.17 9.42
CA VAL A 174 -9.81 17.55 10.64
C VAL A 174 -8.33 17.88 10.85
N VAL A 175 -7.61 18.18 9.78
CA VAL A 175 -6.23 18.73 9.81
C VAL A 175 -6.22 19.97 8.93
N ARG A 176 -5.59 21.05 9.40
CA ARG A 176 -5.43 22.31 8.67
C ARG A 176 -4.00 22.79 8.78
N ARG A 177 -3.36 23.00 7.64
CA ARG A 177 -1.95 23.44 7.53
C ARG A 177 -0.99 22.58 8.37
N GLY A 178 -1.19 21.26 8.34
CA GLY A 178 -0.40 20.30 9.12
C GLY A 178 -0.80 20.17 10.61
N GLU A 179 -1.71 21.01 11.10
CA GLU A 179 -2.16 20.99 12.50
C GLU A 179 -3.46 20.20 12.66
N VAL A 180 -3.50 19.26 13.58
CA VAL A 180 -4.72 18.50 13.93
C VAL A 180 -5.68 19.43 14.67
N ILE A 181 -6.84 19.72 14.05
CA ILE A 181 -7.88 20.58 14.62
C ILE A 181 -9.03 19.78 15.22
N LYS A 182 -9.11 18.48 14.94
CA LYS A 182 -10.10 17.58 15.52
C LYS A 182 -9.46 16.24 15.80
N LYS A 183 -9.46 15.85 17.06
CA LYS A 183 -8.94 14.56 17.55
C LYS A 183 -10.03 13.52 17.67
N GLY A 184 -9.66 12.23 17.57
CA GLY A 184 -10.50 11.09 17.87
C GLY A 184 -10.66 10.87 19.39
N TYR A 185 -11.37 9.81 19.77
CA TYR A 185 -11.63 9.48 21.17
C TYR A 185 -10.38 9.02 21.94
N PHE A 186 -9.35 8.55 21.24
CA PHE A 186 -8.14 7.94 21.82
C PHE A 186 -6.86 8.74 21.54
N GLU A 187 -6.99 9.98 21.09
CA GLU A 187 -5.86 10.86 20.74
C GLU A 187 -5.73 12.09 21.64
#